data_b5c927ff7c1cfa42368c04030e94e556
#
_entry.id   b5c927ff7c1cfa42368c04030e94e556
#
_cell.length_a   1.000
_cell.length_b   1.000
_cell.length_c   1.000
_cell.angle_alpha   90.00
_cell.angle_beta   90.00
_cell.angle_gamma   90.00
#
_symmetry.space_group_name_H-M   'P 1'
#
loop_
_entity.id
_entity.type
_entity.pdbx_description
1 polymer ?
#
loop_
_entity_poly.entity_id
_entity_poly.type
_entity_poly.pdbx_seq_one_letter_code
_entity_poly.pdbx_strand_id
1 'polypeptide(L)'
;MIAKTEADFNGLKEIGRICGAIRDELVALTKVGITTKELDNRAKELFDEYGALSAPKETYNFPGYTCISVNEEIAHGIPGSRVIKEGDVVNIDVSASKDGYFADTGVSFVVGEGYPEKEKVCQVAKDAFYAGLEKAKPGSKKSGLGKAVHNLAKRNGMTVIKELTGHGIGRSIHEAPDHIFNYFSRWDDELLKDGMVIAFEPFISTKEESIIQSTTDDWTL
;
A
#
# COMPACT_ATOMS: atom_id res chain seq x y z
N MET A 1 -15.44 5.64 1.89
CA MET A 1 -16.71 6.27 1.43
C MET A 1 -17.61 5.25 0.73
N ILE A 2 -18.83 5.67 0.40
CA ILE A 2 -19.68 4.93 -0.57
C ILE A 2 -19.83 5.85 -1.79
N ALA A 3 -19.23 5.45 -2.91
CA ALA A 3 -19.40 6.16 -4.18
C ALA A 3 -20.83 5.92 -4.71
N LYS A 4 -21.54 7.00 -5.04
CA LYS A 4 -22.95 6.93 -5.46
C LYS A 4 -23.23 7.69 -6.73
N THR A 5 -22.45 8.73 -7.01
CA THR A 5 -22.67 9.64 -8.12
C THR A 5 -21.61 9.43 -9.20
N GLU A 6 -21.92 9.83 -10.43
CA GLU A 6 -20.94 9.84 -11.52
C GLU A 6 -19.73 10.71 -11.17
N ALA A 7 -19.94 11.81 -10.46
CA ALA A 7 -18.86 12.67 -9.98
C ALA A 7 -17.92 11.91 -9.00
N ASP A 8 -18.49 11.10 -8.09
CA ASP A 8 -17.67 10.27 -7.19
C ASP A 8 -16.81 9.29 -7.99
N PHE A 9 -17.40 8.57 -8.93
CA PHE A 9 -16.65 7.61 -9.75
C PHE A 9 -15.58 8.27 -10.60
N ASN A 10 -15.86 9.44 -11.19
CA ASN A 10 -14.89 10.16 -12.01
C ASN A 10 -13.74 10.72 -11.16
N GLY A 11 -14.03 11.31 -10.01
CA GLY A 11 -13.02 11.80 -9.08
C GLY A 11 -12.11 10.68 -8.56
N LEU A 12 -12.68 9.54 -8.13
CA LEU A 12 -11.91 8.38 -7.67
C LEU A 12 -11.06 7.76 -8.78
N LYS A 13 -11.57 7.65 -10.01
CA LYS A 13 -10.81 7.16 -11.16
C LYS A 13 -9.64 8.08 -11.49
N GLU A 14 -9.86 9.39 -11.47
CA GLU A 14 -8.80 10.35 -11.78
C GLU A 14 -7.68 10.30 -10.74
N ILE A 15 -8.01 10.34 -9.44
CA ILE A 15 -6.98 10.28 -8.41
C ILE A 15 -6.28 8.90 -8.38
N GLY A 16 -7.01 7.80 -8.60
CA GLY A 16 -6.43 6.47 -8.71
C GLY A 16 -5.47 6.35 -9.90
N ARG A 17 -5.82 6.95 -11.05
CA ARG A 17 -4.94 7.02 -12.22
C ARG A 17 -3.67 7.82 -11.93
N ILE A 18 -3.78 8.93 -11.19
CA ILE A 18 -2.63 9.75 -10.80
C ILE A 18 -1.72 8.97 -9.86
N CYS A 19 -2.25 8.37 -8.79
CA CYS A 19 -1.46 7.53 -7.87
C CYS A 19 -0.73 6.41 -8.61
N GLY A 20 -1.43 5.69 -9.48
CA GLY A 20 -0.84 4.63 -10.29
C GLY A 20 0.27 5.13 -11.22
N ALA A 21 0.08 6.28 -11.89
CA ALA A 21 1.09 6.86 -12.77
C ALA A 21 2.35 7.29 -12.01
N ILE A 22 2.20 7.94 -10.85
CA ILE A 22 3.33 8.33 -9.99
C ILE A 22 4.07 7.08 -9.53
N ARG A 23 3.36 6.08 -8.97
CA ARG A 23 3.97 4.83 -8.53
C ARG A 23 4.76 4.15 -9.65
N ASP A 24 4.18 4.01 -10.81
CA ASP A 24 4.79 3.29 -11.94
C ASP A 24 6.03 4.02 -12.47
N GLU A 25 6.03 5.36 -12.47
CA GLU A 25 7.22 6.14 -12.83
C GLU A 25 8.33 5.98 -11.78
N LEU A 26 8.01 6.01 -10.48
CA LEU A 26 9.00 5.79 -9.43
C LEU A 26 9.59 4.37 -9.50
N VAL A 27 8.77 3.35 -9.78
CA VAL A 27 9.24 1.97 -10.02
C VAL A 27 10.21 1.94 -11.20
N ALA A 28 9.88 2.58 -12.32
CA ALA A 28 10.73 2.61 -13.51
C ALA A 28 12.06 3.34 -13.28
N LEU A 29 12.09 4.33 -12.38
CA LEU A 29 13.31 5.07 -12.01
C LEU A 29 14.16 4.33 -10.97
N THR A 30 13.57 3.37 -10.24
CA THR A 30 14.29 2.65 -9.18
C THR A 30 15.35 1.74 -9.76
N LYS A 31 16.60 1.98 -9.40
CA LYS A 31 17.77 1.23 -9.82
C LYS A 31 18.84 1.25 -8.74
N VAL A 32 19.81 0.36 -8.85
CA VAL A 32 21.01 0.37 -8.00
C VAL A 32 21.70 1.73 -8.03
N GLY A 33 22.00 2.27 -6.87
CA GLY A 33 22.71 3.54 -6.69
C GLY A 33 21.82 4.76 -6.51
N ILE A 34 20.50 4.68 -6.78
CA ILE A 34 19.58 5.78 -6.49
C ILE A 34 19.27 5.82 -4.99
N THR A 35 19.05 7.00 -4.45
CA THR A 35 18.57 7.16 -3.06
C THR A 35 17.05 7.21 -3.00
N THR A 36 16.48 6.81 -1.87
CA THR A 36 15.03 6.96 -1.64
C THR A 36 14.62 8.43 -1.67
N LYS A 37 15.51 9.37 -1.31
CA LYS A 37 15.24 10.81 -1.41
C LYS A 37 15.15 11.32 -2.85
N GLU A 38 15.96 10.80 -3.76
CA GLU A 38 15.88 11.16 -5.19
C GLU A 38 14.53 10.72 -5.78
N LEU A 39 14.05 9.52 -5.43
CA LEU A 39 12.72 9.04 -5.81
C LEU A 39 11.61 9.94 -5.26
N ASP A 40 11.68 10.30 -3.98
CA ASP A 40 10.70 11.16 -3.33
C ASP A 40 10.67 12.59 -3.91
N ASN A 41 11.84 13.11 -4.30
CA ASN A 41 11.93 14.41 -4.99
C ASN A 41 11.22 14.35 -6.35
N ARG A 42 11.39 13.24 -7.09
CA ARG A 42 10.64 13.04 -8.34
C ARG A 42 9.13 12.89 -8.10
N ALA A 43 8.74 12.19 -7.03
CA ALA A 43 7.33 12.11 -6.63
C ALA A 43 6.74 13.51 -6.41
N LYS A 44 7.47 14.40 -5.70
CA LYS A 44 7.05 15.79 -5.50
C LYS A 44 6.77 16.50 -6.83
N GLU A 45 7.71 16.41 -7.80
CA GLU A 45 7.53 17.02 -9.11
C GLU A 45 6.28 16.50 -9.81
N LEU A 46 6.04 15.18 -9.74
CA LEU A 46 4.86 14.54 -10.33
C LEU A 46 3.55 14.98 -9.64
N PHE A 47 3.53 15.11 -8.32
CA PHE A 47 2.39 15.68 -7.62
C PHE A 47 2.07 17.10 -8.12
N ASP A 48 3.10 17.95 -8.27
CA ASP A 48 2.95 19.30 -8.79
C ASP A 48 2.45 19.29 -10.26
N GLU A 49 3.00 18.41 -11.12
CA GLU A 49 2.60 18.25 -12.53
C GLU A 49 1.12 17.83 -12.68
N TYR A 50 0.63 16.91 -11.82
CA TYR A 50 -0.76 16.45 -11.84
C TYR A 50 -1.73 17.35 -11.09
N GLY A 51 -1.24 18.37 -10.38
CA GLY A 51 -2.05 19.20 -9.49
C GLY A 51 -2.71 18.38 -8.39
N ALA A 52 -1.99 17.41 -7.85
CA ALA A 52 -2.40 16.55 -6.74
C ALA A 52 -1.54 16.84 -5.50
N LEU A 53 -1.99 16.40 -4.33
CA LEU A 53 -1.29 16.57 -3.07
C LEU A 53 -0.92 15.20 -2.50
N SER A 54 0.24 15.11 -1.84
CA SER A 54 0.60 13.93 -1.05
C SER A 54 -0.32 13.84 0.16
N ALA A 55 -1.15 12.81 0.22
CA ALA A 55 -2.14 12.66 1.29
C ALA A 55 -1.51 12.45 2.68
N PRO A 56 -0.47 11.61 2.88
CA PRO A 56 0.16 11.48 4.19
C PRO A 56 0.87 12.75 4.66
N LYS A 57 1.45 13.52 3.74
CA LYS A 57 2.08 14.80 4.07
C LYS A 57 1.07 15.84 4.54
N GLU A 58 -0.04 15.99 3.82
CA GLU A 58 -1.10 16.94 4.14
C GLU A 58 -1.87 16.56 5.41
N THR A 59 -2.16 15.26 5.59
CA THR A 59 -3.02 14.79 6.68
C THR A 59 -2.25 14.59 7.98
N TYR A 60 -1.04 14.06 7.90
CA TYR A 60 -0.29 13.59 9.07
C TYR A 60 1.06 14.28 9.25
N ASN A 61 1.40 15.24 8.38
CA ASN A 61 2.72 15.88 8.38
C ASN A 61 3.88 14.88 8.20
N PHE A 62 3.65 13.82 7.38
CA PHE A 62 4.69 12.86 7.05
C PHE A 62 5.90 13.57 6.40
N PRO A 63 7.14 13.22 6.72
CA PRO A 63 8.33 13.95 6.25
C PRO A 63 8.57 13.86 4.75
N GLY A 64 8.10 12.79 4.08
CA GLY A 64 8.21 12.57 2.63
C GLY A 64 6.94 12.96 1.86
N TYR A 65 6.98 12.78 0.55
CA TYR A 65 5.81 12.84 -0.34
C TYR A 65 5.20 11.45 -0.58
N THR A 66 6.02 10.41 -0.44
CA THR A 66 5.66 8.99 -0.59
C THR A 66 6.30 8.19 0.51
N CYS A 67 5.78 6.99 0.82
CA CYS A 67 6.49 6.05 1.66
C CYS A 67 7.35 5.15 0.78
N ILE A 68 8.64 5.00 1.12
CA ILE A 68 9.57 4.12 0.41
C ILE A 68 10.27 3.25 1.44
N SER A 69 9.84 1.99 1.53
CA SER A 69 10.33 1.03 2.50
C SER A 69 11.27 0.02 1.84
N VAL A 70 12.39 -0.30 2.48
CA VAL A 70 13.43 -1.14 1.88
C VAL A 70 13.77 -2.31 2.80
N ASN A 71 13.67 -3.53 2.28
CA ASN A 71 13.99 -4.81 2.94
C ASN A 71 13.16 -5.06 4.22
N GLU A 72 13.76 -4.86 5.40
CA GLU A 72 13.15 -5.06 6.71
C GLU A 72 12.08 -4.02 7.07
N GLU A 73 12.05 -2.90 6.38
CA GLU A 73 11.02 -1.88 6.54
C GLU A 73 9.73 -2.36 5.88
N ILE A 74 8.72 -2.68 6.68
CA ILE A 74 7.46 -3.24 6.16
C ILE A 74 6.50 -2.16 5.66
N ALA A 75 6.52 -0.96 6.28
CA ALA A 75 5.67 0.16 5.91
C ALA A 75 6.24 1.50 6.40
N HIS A 76 5.75 2.59 5.84
CA HIS A 76 6.00 3.98 6.24
C HIS A 76 7.47 4.39 6.24
N GLY A 77 8.32 3.75 5.42
CA GLY A 77 9.72 4.12 5.29
C GLY A 77 9.86 5.59 4.85
N ILE A 78 10.62 6.39 5.64
CA ILE A 78 10.86 7.80 5.33
C ILE A 78 11.92 7.91 4.24
N PRO A 79 11.63 8.55 3.10
CA PRO A 79 12.61 8.79 2.05
C PRO A 79 13.80 9.63 2.54
N GLY A 80 15.01 9.13 2.35
CA GLY A 80 16.23 9.73 2.88
C GLY A 80 17.47 9.37 2.07
N SER A 81 18.62 9.42 2.72
CA SER A 81 19.94 9.13 2.11
C SER A 81 20.20 7.64 1.87
N ARG A 82 19.25 6.74 2.17
CA ARG A 82 19.39 5.31 1.91
C ARG A 82 19.57 5.06 0.41
N VAL A 83 20.70 4.48 0.04
CA VAL A 83 21.04 4.09 -1.34
C VAL A 83 20.51 2.69 -1.60
N ILE A 84 19.74 2.53 -2.67
CA ILE A 84 19.20 1.24 -3.11
C ILE A 84 20.32 0.38 -3.72
N LYS A 85 20.37 -0.88 -3.35
CA LYS A 85 21.39 -1.85 -3.72
C LYS A 85 20.79 -2.98 -4.54
N GLU A 86 21.67 -3.72 -5.21
CA GLU A 86 21.34 -4.97 -5.88
C GLU A 86 20.67 -5.95 -4.91
N GLY A 87 19.55 -6.52 -5.32
CA GLY A 87 18.80 -7.47 -4.53
C GLY A 87 18.00 -6.87 -3.36
N ASP A 88 17.87 -5.55 -3.26
CA ASP A 88 16.95 -4.94 -2.29
C ASP A 88 15.49 -5.19 -2.68
N VAL A 89 14.66 -5.52 -1.71
CA VAL A 89 13.19 -5.41 -1.83
C VAL A 89 12.83 -3.96 -1.56
N VAL A 90 12.12 -3.35 -2.48
CA VAL A 90 11.63 -1.98 -2.34
C VAL A 90 10.11 -1.99 -2.43
N ASN A 91 9.46 -1.38 -1.45
CA ASN A 91 8.05 -1.02 -1.51
C ASN A 91 7.95 0.48 -1.81
N ILE A 92 7.20 0.84 -2.83
CA ILE A 92 6.82 2.22 -3.15
C ILE A 92 5.32 2.33 -2.94
N ASP A 93 4.94 3.23 -2.04
CA ASP A 93 3.58 3.49 -1.66
C ASP A 93 3.24 4.96 -1.89
N VAL A 94 2.20 5.19 -2.69
CA VAL A 94 1.76 6.51 -3.17
C VAL A 94 0.31 6.73 -2.79
N SER A 95 0.09 7.60 -1.82
CA SER A 95 -1.23 8.08 -1.45
C SER A 95 -1.40 9.55 -1.84
N ALA A 96 -2.46 9.88 -2.52
CA ALA A 96 -2.69 11.22 -3.05
C ALA A 96 -4.12 11.70 -2.84
N SER A 97 -4.27 13.03 -2.88
CA SER A 97 -5.57 13.69 -2.93
C SER A 97 -5.66 14.70 -4.06
N LYS A 98 -6.84 14.83 -4.66
CA LYS A 98 -7.19 15.86 -5.64
C LYS A 98 -8.69 16.07 -5.63
N ASP A 99 -9.11 17.34 -5.63
CA ASP A 99 -10.51 17.76 -5.68
C ASP A 99 -11.40 17.08 -4.61
N GLY A 100 -10.82 16.80 -3.42
CA GLY A 100 -11.50 16.17 -2.30
C GLY A 100 -11.72 14.66 -2.47
N TYR A 101 -11.00 14.01 -3.38
CA TYR A 101 -10.93 12.55 -3.51
C TYR A 101 -9.53 12.05 -3.18
N PHE A 102 -9.46 10.86 -2.57
CA PHE A 102 -8.23 10.23 -2.12
C PHE A 102 -8.09 8.85 -2.75
N ALA A 103 -6.88 8.49 -3.09
CA ALA A 103 -6.50 7.14 -3.51
C ALA A 103 -5.14 6.77 -2.92
N ASP A 104 -4.91 5.46 -2.84
CA ASP A 104 -3.73 4.86 -2.27
C ASP A 104 -3.32 3.63 -3.08
N THR A 105 -2.03 3.45 -3.35
CA THR A 105 -1.53 2.31 -4.10
C THR A 105 -0.05 2.04 -3.80
N GLY A 106 0.26 0.80 -3.43
CA GLY A 106 1.62 0.35 -3.20
C GLY A 106 2.04 -0.80 -4.12
N VAL A 107 3.34 -0.98 -4.29
CA VAL A 107 3.94 -2.13 -4.97
C VAL A 107 5.29 -2.48 -4.38
N SER A 108 5.52 -3.78 -4.18
CA SER A 108 6.82 -4.31 -3.76
C SER A 108 7.49 -5.07 -4.90
N PHE A 109 8.79 -4.86 -5.07
CA PHE A 109 9.60 -5.51 -6.11
C PHE A 109 11.05 -5.64 -5.66
N VAL A 110 11.81 -6.48 -6.35
CA VAL A 110 13.25 -6.66 -6.14
C VAL A 110 14.01 -5.84 -7.17
N VAL A 111 15.08 -5.16 -6.74
CA VAL A 111 15.91 -4.33 -7.63
C VAL A 111 17.09 -5.16 -8.15
N GLY A 112 17.21 -5.28 -9.46
CA GLY A 112 18.24 -6.07 -10.12
C GLY A 112 18.05 -7.58 -9.92
N GLU A 113 19.15 -8.33 -9.74
CA GLU A 113 19.10 -9.75 -9.44
C GLU A 113 18.89 -9.98 -7.93
N GLY A 114 17.78 -10.61 -7.57
CA GLY A 114 17.39 -10.88 -6.19
C GLY A 114 17.62 -12.32 -5.76
N TYR A 115 17.56 -12.53 -4.45
CA TYR A 115 17.45 -13.89 -3.92
C TYR A 115 16.04 -14.43 -4.19
N PRO A 116 15.88 -15.72 -4.56
CA PRO A 116 14.58 -16.31 -4.89
C PRO A 116 13.52 -16.13 -3.80
N GLU A 117 13.91 -16.07 -2.53
CA GLU A 117 13.00 -15.84 -1.41
C GLU A 117 12.41 -14.43 -1.44
N LYS A 118 13.19 -13.41 -1.80
CA LYS A 118 12.74 -12.02 -1.92
C LYS A 118 11.78 -11.84 -3.09
N GLU A 119 12.08 -12.44 -4.23
CA GLU A 119 11.17 -12.45 -5.38
C GLU A 119 9.86 -13.17 -5.04
N LYS A 120 9.98 -14.30 -4.34
CA LYS A 120 8.83 -15.09 -3.91
C LYS A 120 7.91 -14.31 -2.97
N VAL A 121 8.44 -13.57 -1.98
CA VAL A 121 7.58 -12.79 -1.06
C VAL A 121 6.83 -11.69 -1.79
N CYS A 122 7.47 -10.98 -2.72
CA CYS A 122 6.80 -9.97 -3.56
C CYS A 122 5.69 -10.61 -4.42
N GLN A 123 5.95 -11.77 -5.03
CA GLN A 123 4.95 -12.47 -5.83
C GLN A 123 3.79 -12.97 -4.97
N VAL A 124 4.06 -13.53 -3.79
CA VAL A 124 3.02 -14.00 -2.85
C VAL A 124 2.17 -12.83 -2.36
N ALA A 125 2.75 -11.66 -2.09
CA ALA A 125 1.99 -10.46 -1.72
C ALA A 125 1.04 -10.04 -2.85
N LYS A 126 1.51 -10.03 -4.09
CA LYS A 126 0.69 -9.74 -5.28
C LYS A 126 -0.44 -10.77 -5.46
N ASP A 127 -0.13 -12.06 -5.35
CA ASP A 127 -1.12 -13.12 -5.48
C ASP A 127 -2.16 -13.08 -4.35
N ALA A 128 -1.74 -12.71 -3.13
CA ALA A 128 -2.62 -12.52 -1.98
C ALA A 128 -3.61 -11.36 -2.19
N PHE A 129 -3.15 -10.26 -2.79
CA PHE A 129 -4.01 -9.16 -3.19
C PHE A 129 -5.13 -9.64 -4.13
N TYR A 130 -4.79 -10.34 -5.21
CA TYR A 130 -5.79 -10.84 -6.16
C TYR A 130 -6.71 -11.89 -5.54
N ALA A 131 -6.20 -12.78 -4.68
CA ALA A 131 -7.01 -13.76 -3.98
C ALA A 131 -8.03 -13.11 -3.03
N GLY A 132 -7.65 -12.03 -2.36
CA GLY A 132 -8.56 -11.23 -1.54
C GLY A 132 -9.57 -10.45 -2.40
N LEU A 133 -9.11 -9.83 -3.49
CA LEU A 133 -9.95 -9.05 -4.42
C LEU A 133 -11.11 -9.89 -4.99
N GLU A 134 -10.89 -11.18 -5.28
CA GLU A 134 -11.97 -12.09 -5.71
C GLU A 134 -13.11 -12.22 -4.69
N LYS A 135 -12.85 -11.93 -3.41
CA LYS A 135 -13.84 -11.95 -2.32
C LYS A 135 -14.49 -10.59 -2.10
N ALA A 136 -13.97 -9.52 -2.69
CA ALA A 136 -14.48 -8.15 -2.56
C ALA A 136 -15.74 -7.95 -3.42
N LYS A 137 -16.87 -8.48 -2.93
CA LYS A 137 -18.17 -8.37 -3.60
C LYS A 137 -19.19 -7.78 -2.65
N PRO A 138 -20.14 -6.94 -3.13
CA PRO A 138 -21.24 -6.45 -2.30
C PRO A 138 -21.97 -7.61 -1.60
N GLY A 139 -22.23 -7.46 -0.31
CA GLY A 139 -22.87 -8.50 0.53
C GLY A 139 -21.92 -9.57 1.06
N SER A 140 -20.66 -9.62 0.62
CA SER A 140 -19.66 -10.51 1.22
C SER A 140 -19.16 -9.95 2.55
N LYS A 141 -18.78 -10.85 3.47
CA LYS A 141 -18.12 -10.43 4.71
C LYS A 141 -16.71 -9.92 4.43
N LYS A 142 -16.35 -8.78 5.00
CA LYS A 142 -15.02 -8.18 4.94
C LYS A 142 -13.92 -9.15 5.38
N SER A 143 -14.16 -9.94 6.45
CA SER A 143 -13.25 -10.99 6.92
C SER A 143 -12.94 -12.09 5.88
N GLY A 144 -13.71 -12.18 4.80
CA GLY A 144 -13.46 -13.09 3.69
C GLY A 144 -12.19 -12.73 2.91
N LEU A 145 -11.88 -11.43 2.81
CA LEU A 145 -10.66 -10.92 2.16
C LEU A 145 -9.43 -11.39 2.93
N GLY A 146 -9.38 -11.08 4.23
CA GLY A 146 -8.27 -11.48 5.09
C GLY A 146 -8.08 -12.99 5.18
N LYS A 147 -9.18 -13.77 5.19
CA LYS A 147 -9.11 -15.24 5.13
C LYS A 147 -8.41 -15.72 3.86
N ALA A 148 -8.70 -15.11 2.71
CA ALA A 148 -8.06 -15.47 1.43
C ALA A 148 -6.57 -15.16 1.45
N VAL A 149 -6.19 -13.96 1.92
CA VAL A 149 -4.79 -13.53 2.10
C VAL A 149 -4.03 -14.49 2.99
N HIS A 150 -4.51 -14.71 4.23
CA HIS A 150 -3.85 -15.58 5.20
C HIS A 150 -3.65 -17.00 4.68
N ASN A 151 -4.68 -17.57 4.07
CA ASN A 151 -4.61 -18.93 3.53
C ASN A 151 -3.60 -19.04 2.40
N LEU A 152 -3.49 -18.01 1.56
CA LEU A 152 -2.51 -18.00 0.46
C LEU A 152 -1.08 -17.85 1.01
N ALA A 153 -0.83 -16.93 1.93
CA ALA A 153 0.45 -16.77 2.60
C ALA A 153 0.91 -18.09 3.24
N LYS A 154 0.04 -18.72 4.04
CA LYS A 154 0.31 -19.99 4.71
C LYS A 154 0.65 -21.13 3.74
N ARG A 155 -0.07 -21.25 2.62
CA ARG A 155 0.23 -22.27 1.59
C ARG A 155 1.62 -22.09 0.95
N ASN A 156 2.13 -20.87 0.95
CA ASN A 156 3.48 -20.54 0.45
C ASN A 156 4.57 -20.58 1.52
N GLY A 157 4.23 -20.98 2.77
CA GLY A 157 5.17 -21.04 3.90
C GLY A 157 5.49 -19.64 4.46
N MET A 158 4.58 -18.68 4.29
CA MET A 158 4.70 -17.29 4.73
C MET A 158 3.61 -16.93 5.75
N THR A 159 3.77 -15.77 6.36
CA THR A 159 2.88 -15.21 7.37
C THR A 159 2.29 -13.88 6.91
N VAL A 160 1.36 -13.35 7.68
CA VAL A 160 0.81 -12.00 7.51
C VAL A 160 1.11 -11.17 8.74
N ILE A 161 1.41 -9.90 8.54
CA ILE A 161 1.54 -8.94 9.65
C ILE A 161 0.13 -8.61 10.14
N LYS A 162 -0.12 -8.75 11.45
CA LYS A 162 -1.47 -8.66 12.03
C LYS A 162 -1.87 -7.25 12.42
N GLU A 163 -0.90 -6.41 12.76
CA GLU A 163 -1.14 -5.02 13.16
C GLU A 163 -1.35 -4.07 11.97
N LEU A 164 -0.93 -4.48 10.76
CA LEU A 164 -1.12 -3.70 9.55
C LEU A 164 -2.35 -4.19 8.78
N THR A 165 -3.17 -3.25 8.36
CA THR A 165 -4.48 -3.53 7.75
C THR A 165 -4.78 -2.56 6.62
N GLY A 166 -5.56 -2.98 5.65
CA GLY A 166 -6.22 -2.05 4.76
C GLY A 166 -7.30 -1.25 5.49
N HIS A 167 -7.90 -0.29 4.83
CA HIS A 167 -8.86 0.66 5.42
C HIS A 167 -9.86 1.20 4.38
N GLY A 168 -10.88 1.91 4.85
CA GLY A 168 -11.73 2.72 3.99
C GLY A 168 -10.98 3.96 3.51
N ILE A 169 -11.30 4.40 2.30
CA ILE A 169 -10.70 5.58 1.66
C ILE A 169 -11.73 6.27 0.77
N GLY A 170 -11.43 7.47 0.33
CA GLY A 170 -12.16 8.16 -0.73
C GLY A 170 -12.40 9.63 -0.49
N ARG A 171 -12.91 10.07 0.67
CA ARG A 171 -13.01 11.48 1.04
C ARG A 171 -11.97 11.91 2.05
N SER A 172 -11.29 10.95 2.64
CA SER A 172 -10.07 11.12 3.41
C SER A 172 -9.14 9.92 3.14
N ILE A 173 -7.87 10.03 3.53
CA ILE A 173 -6.91 8.93 3.36
C ILE A 173 -7.32 7.73 4.21
N HIS A 174 -7.78 7.93 5.44
CA HIS A 174 -8.35 6.90 6.30
C HIS A 174 -9.77 7.27 6.70
N GLU A 175 -10.69 6.36 6.49
CA GLU A 175 -12.09 6.45 6.91
C GLU A 175 -12.69 5.04 7.07
N ALA A 176 -13.92 4.95 7.57
CA ALA A 176 -14.57 3.65 7.75
C ALA A 176 -14.75 2.86 6.44
N PRO A 177 -14.50 1.54 6.44
CA PRO A 177 -14.13 0.72 7.61
C PRO A 177 -12.70 0.97 8.08
N ASP A 178 -12.48 1.06 9.39
CA ASP A 178 -11.17 1.40 9.97
C ASP A 178 -10.12 0.32 9.69
N HIS A 179 -10.54 -0.94 9.58
CA HIS A 179 -9.64 -2.07 9.38
C HIS A 179 -10.17 -3.07 8.35
N ILE A 180 -9.31 -3.49 7.44
CA ILE A 180 -9.48 -4.65 6.57
C ILE A 180 -8.32 -5.60 6.87
N PHE A 181 -8.56 -6.55 7.77
CA PHE A 181 -7.51 -7.44 8.26
C PHE A 181 -6.95 -8.35 7.18
N ASN A 182 -5.67 -8.68 7.30
CA ASN A 182 -4.96 -9.65 6.45
C ASN A 182 -5.14 -11.11 6.92
N TYR A 183 -6.02 -11.35 7.90
CA TYR A 183 -6.35 -12.67 8.45
C TYR A 183 -7.85 -12.78 8.74
N PHE A 184 -8.31 -13.99 9.04
CA PHE A 184 -9.71 -14.22 9.43
C PHE A 184 -9.93 -13.81 10.87
N SER A 185 -10.87 -12.90 11.08
CA SER A 185 -11.44 -12.61 12.41
C SER A 185 -12.92 -12.96 12.43
N ARG A 186 -13.34 -13.79 13.38
CA ARG A 186 -14.75 -14.14 13.56
C ARG A 186 -15.62 -12.97 14.03
N TRP A 187 -14.98 -11.96 14.58
CA TRP A 187 -15.63 -10.74 15.08
C TRP A 187 -15.78 -9.66 14.00
N ASP A 188 -15.12 -9.82 12.87
CA ASP A 188 -15.22 -8.94 11.72
C ASP A 188 -16.32 -9.46 10.78
N ASP A 189 -17.57 -9.16 11.13
CA ASP A 189 -18.75 -9.61 10.41
C ASP A 189 -19.37 -8.53 9.51
N GLU A 190 -18.71 -7.37 9.40
CA GLU A 190 -19.12 -6.29 8.51
C GLU A 190 -19.21 -6.76 7.06
N LEU A 191 -20.29 -6.33 6.39
CA LEU A 191 -20.50 -6.65 4.98
C LEU A 191 -19.98 -5.53 4.09
N LEU A 192 -19.31 -5.89 3.03
CA LEU A 192 -18.97 -4.97 1.96
C LEU A 192 -20.25 -4.46 1.30
N LYS A 193 -20.33 -3.16 1.11
CA LYS A 193 -21.48 -2.48 0.50
C LYS A 193 -21.17 -2.14 -0.96
N ASP A 194 -22.21 -2.07 -1.77
CA ASP A 194 -22.06 -1.58 -3.14
C ASP A 194 -21.57 -0.12 -3.13
N GLY A 195 -20.58 0.18 -3.98
CA GLY A 195 -19.92 1.48 -4.02
C GLY A 195 -18.96 1.77 -2.86
N MET A 196 -18.71 0.83 -1.94
CA MET A 196 -17.71 0.99 -0.88
C MET A 196 -16.31 1.10 -1.49
N VAL A 197 -15.57 2.11 -1.07
CA VAL A 197 -14.19 2.37 -1.52
C VAL A 197 -13.23 2.02 -0.39
N ILE A 198 -12.24 1.20 -0.70
CA ILE A 198 -11.28 0.66 0.26
C ILE A 198 -9.86 0.67 -0.32
N ALA A 199 -8.86 0.90 0.53
CA ALA A 199 -7.48 0.51 0.31
C ALA A 199 -7.32 -0.92 0.85
N PHE A 200 -6.96 -1.85 -0.02
CA PHE A 200 -6.79 -3.25 0.35
C PHE A 200 -5.32 -3.63 0.22
N GLU A 201 -4.67 -3.90 1.32
CA GLU A 201 -3.22 -3.96 1.48
C GLU A 201 -2.79 -5.25 2.18
N PRO A 202 -2.46 -6.31 1.45
CA PRO A 202 -1.85 -7.49 2.05
C PRO A 202 -0.40 -7.24 2.48
N PHE A 203 -0.14 -7.37 3.78
CA PHE A 203 1.21 -7.31 4.37
C PHE A 203 1.72 -8.72 4.62
N ILE A 204 2.60 -9.19 3.72
CA ILE A 204 3.16 -10.55 3.74
C ILE A 204 4.58 -10.53 4.28
N SER A 205 4.88 -11.46 5.17
CA SER A 205 6.21 -11.65 5.73
C SER A 205 6.70 -13.08 5.50
N THR A 206 8.01 -13.26 5.39
CA THR A 206 8.62 -14.58 5.27
C THR A 206 8.48 -15.39 6.56
N LYS A 207 8.30 -14.73 7.73
CA LYS A 207 8.28 -15.41 9.02
C LYS A 207 7.52 -14.68 10.12
N GLU A 208 7.71 -13.35 10.24
CA GLU A 208 7.15 -12.59 11.36
C GLU A 208 5.66 -12.31 11.17
N GLU A 209 4.95 -12.11 12.28
CA GLU A 209 3.52 -11.77 12.29
C GLU A 209 3.23 -10.41 12.96
N SER A 210 4.27 -9.78 13.51
CA SER A 210 4.21 -8.52 14.26
C SER A 210 5.21 -7.51 13.72
N ILE A 211 4.96 -6.24 14.02
CA ILE A 211 5.86 -5.13 13.72
C ILE A 211 6.61 -4.68 14.96
N ILE A 212 7.70 -3.97 14.73
CA ILE A 212 8.34 -3.10 15.71
C ILE A 212 8.45 -1.70 15.12
N GLN A 213 8.28 -0.69 15.96
CA GLN A 213 8.52 0.69 15.57
C GLN A 213 10.01 0.93 15.41
N SER A 214 10.41 1.68 14.38
CA SER A 214 11.79 2.16 14.24
C SER A 214 12.23 2.90 15.53
N THR A 215 13.51 2.76 15.86
CA THR A 215 14.12 3.51 16.97
C THR A 215 14.73 4.84 16.53
N THR A 216 14.74 5.12 15.23
CA THR A 216 15.36 6.30 14.63
C THR A 216 14.36 7.35 14.18
N ASP A 217 13.09 6.99 14.08
CA ASP A 217 11.99 7.87 13.68
C ASP A 217 10.63 7.35 14.20
N ASP A 218 9.61 8.20 14.11
CA ASP A 218 8.26 7.90 14.62
C ASP A 218 7.34 7.25 13.57
N TRP A 219 7.85 6.87 12.39
CA TRP A 219 7.04 6.41 11.26
C TRP A 219 7.37 5.00 10.79
N THR A 220 8.65 4.73 10.54
CA THR A 220 9.09 3.48 9.91
C THR A 220 8.79 2.26 10.79
N LEU A 221 8.20 1.28 10.19
CA LEU A 221 7.80 0.02 10.82
C LEU A 221 8.61 -1.15 10.26
#